data_e1f6f841a3fac5260f3b36339bb5ddf2
#
_entry.id   e1f6f841a3fac5260f3b36339bb5ddf2
#
_cell.length_a   1.000
_cell.length_b   1.000
_cell.length_c   1.000
_cell.angle_alpha   90.00
_cell.angle_beta   90.00
_cell.angle_gamma   90.00
#
_symmetry.space_group_name_H-M   'P 1'
#
loop_
_entity.id
_entity.type
_entity.pdbx_description
1 polymer ?
#
loop_
_entity_poly.entity_id
_entity_poly.type
_entity_poly.pdbx_seq_one_letter_code
_entity_poly.pdbx_strand_id
1 'polypeptide(L)'
;MWNCVLCSTRNYGKAKFDKESAPCRGCSSTWRARAMALSIITSLGYEPKCLGEIHPDWSRVGIGISDDVELSSRLSSKFFYSNTFFDAFPYLDIRKVPNIAYKAFEFVSISDVLEHIDVDIKKAIRGVSKLLKPDGFAVLSVPIETLQNRWSFIQS
;
A
#
# COMPACT_ATOMS: atom_id res chain seq x y z
N MET A 1 -18.92 9.29 -12.33
CA MET A 1 -18.97 7.82 -12.41
C MET A 1 -17.54 7.30 -12.50
N TRP A 2 -17.17 6.24 -11.77
CA TRP A 2 -15.84 5.64 -11.78
C TRP A 2 -15.92 4.13 -11.49
N ASN A 3 -14.96 3.36 -12.00
CA ASN A 3 -14.84 1.94 -11.74
C ASN A 3 -13.77 1.71 -10.66
N CYS A 4 -14.03 0.78 -9.75
CA CYS A 4 -13.08 0.44 -8.69
C CYS A 4 -11.90 -0.37 -9.25
N VAL A 5 -10.68 0.10 -9.05
CA VAL A 5 -9.44 -0.60 -9.45
C VAL A 5 -9.26 -1.95 -8.75
N LEU A 6 -9.84 -2.13 -7.56
CA LEU A 6 -9.72 -3.40 -6.82
C LEU A 6 -10.73 -4.46 -7.26
N CYS A 7 -11.97 -4.08 -7.66
CA CYS A 7 -13.04 -5.04 -7.87
C CYS A 7 -13.93 -4.78 -9.11
N SER A 8 -13.59 -3.83 -9.96
CA SER A 8 -14.35 -3.40 -11.16
C SER A 8 -15.76 -2.84 -10.90
N THR A 9 -16.24 -2.79 -9.65
CA THR A 9 -17.58 -2.28 -9.36
C THR A 9 -17.71 -0.83 -9.81
N ARG A 10 -18.78 -0.54 -10.55
CA ARG A 10 -19.13 0.83 -10.97
C ARG A 10 -19.71 1.62 -9.80
N ASN A 11 -19.12 2.79 -9.55
CA ASN A 11 -19.50 3.70 -8.49
C ASN A 11 -20.01 5.03 -9.06
N TYR A 12 -20.91 5.70 -8.32
CA TYR A 12 -21.55 6.96 -8.70
C TYR A 12 -21.15 8.07 -7.71
N GLY A 13 -21.09 9.31 -8.19
CA GLY A 13 -20.68 10.48 -7.43
C GLY A 13 -19.26 10.93 -7.72
N LYS A 14 -18.87 12.07 -7.12
CA LYS A 14 -17.50 12.58 -7.21
C LYS A 14 -16.64 11.82 -6.18
N ALA A 15 -15.50 11.33 -6.61
CA ALA A 15 -14.49 10.87 -5.66
C ALA A 15 -14.03 12.08 -4.85
N LYS A 16 -14.23 12.04 -3.54
CA LYS A 16 -13.61 13.00 -2.64
C LYS A 16 -12.23 12.46 -2.28
N PHE A 17 -11.22 13.32 -2.26
CA PHE A 17 -9.82 12.96 -1.97
C PHE A 17 -9.52 12.90 -0.47
N ASP A 18 -10.51 12.59 0.33
CA ASP A 18 -10.38 12.39 1.75
C ASP A 18 -10.14 10.88 2.02
N LYS A 19 -9.24 10.59 2.93
CA LYS A 19 -8.70 9.27 3.27
C LYS A 19 -9.77 8.18 3.40
N GLU A 20 -10.92 8.53 3.95
CA GLU A 20 -12.02 7.62 4.26
C GLU A 20 -13.28 7.86 3.40
N SER A 21 -13.26 8.90 2.56
CA SER A 21 -14.43 9.26 1.78
C SER A 21 -14.60 8.40 0.53
N ALA A 22 -15.83 8.19 0.14
CA ALA A 22 -16.24 7.42 -1.03
C ALA A 22 -15.70 5.98 -1.05
N PRO A 23 -16.03 5.16 -0.04
CA PRO A 23 -15.72 3.73 -0.11
C PRO A 23 -16.37 3.11 -1.33
N CYS A 24 -15.74 2.11 -1.91
CA CYS A 24 -16.33 1.38 -3.02
C CYS A 24 -17.57 0.63 -2.55
N ARG A 25 -18.68 0.76 -3.28
CA ARG A 25 -19.94 0.08 -2.97
C ARG A 25 -19.86 -1.45 -3.05
N GLY A 26 -18.89 -1.98 -3.80
CA GLY A 26 -18.72 -3.42 -3.99
C GLY A 26 -17.74 -4.08 -3.04
N CYS A 27 -16.65 -3.39 -2.65
CA CYS A 27 -15.59 -3.99 -1.82
C CYS A 27 -15.16 -3.11 -0.65
N SER A 28 -15.85 -2.02 -0.37
CA SER A 28 -15.58 -1.08 0.72
C SER A 28 -14.18 -0.43 0.71
N SER A 29 -13.38 -0.69 -0.33
CA SER A 29 -12.03 -0.14 -0.42
C SER A 29 -12.01 1.37 -0.36
N THR A 30 -11.05 1.89 0.38
CA THR A 30 -10.77 3.31 0.46
C THR A 30 -10.14 3.84 -0.82
N TRP A 31 -10.10 5.12 -0.98
CA TRP A 31 -9.37 5.78 -2.05
C TRP A 31 -7.88 5.41 -2.01
N ARG A 32 -7.27 5.40 -0.83
CA ARG A 32 -5.87 5.03 -0.61
C ARG A 32 -5.59 3.61 -1.12
N ALA A 33 -6.38 2.63 -0.68
CA ALA A 33 -6.23 1.25 -1.15
C ALA A 33 -6.30 1.15 -2.67
N ARG A 34 -7.20 1.91 -3.31
CA ARG A 34 -7.33 1.94 -4.77
C ARG A 34 -6.13 2.60 -5.46
N ALA A 35 -5.60 3.69 -4.90
CA ALA A 35 -4.42 4.36 -5.42
C ALA A 35 -3.18 3.48 -5.31
N MET A 36 -2.98 2.83 -4.18
CA MET A 36 -1.87 1.87 -3.98
C MET A 36 -1.98 0.68 -4.94
N ALA A 37 -3.17 0.09 -5.08
CA ALA A 37 -3.38 -0.99 -6.03
C ALA A 37 -3.05 -0.57 -7.48
N LEU A 38 -3.52 0.61 -7.90
CA LEU A 38 -3.23 1.15 -9.23
C LEU A 38 -1.72 1.32 -9.43
N SER A 39 -1.03 1.91 -8.47
CA SER A 39 0.43 2.10 -8.52
C SER A 39 1.17 0.77 -8.63
N ILE A 40 0.77 -0.24 -7.84
CA ILE A 40 1.39 -1.57 -7.87
C ILE A 40 1.21 -2.23 -9.25
N ILE A 41 -0.04 -2.33 -9.74
CA ILE A 41 -0.30 -3.04 -11.00
C ILE A 41 0.35 -2.34 -12.20
N THR A 42 0.38 -1.00 -12.19
CA THR A 42 1.05 -0.21 -13.24
C THR A 42 2.57 -0.43 -13.21
N SER A 43 3.18 -0.40 -12.02
CA SER A 43 4.63 -0.63 -11.88
C SER A 43 5.04 -2.07 -12.20
N LEU A 44 4.14 -3.05 -12.03
CA LEU A 44 4.34 -4.43 -12.47
C LEU A 44 4.18 -4.62 -14.00
N GLY A 45 3.83 -3.57 -14.73
CA GLY A 45 3.67 -3.60 -16.19
C GLY A 45 2.30 -4.08 -16.67
N TYR A 46 1.31 -4.23 -15.79
CA TYR A 46 -0.05 -4.53 -16.21
C TYR A 46 -0.74 -3.25 -16.72
N GLU A 47 -1.51 -3.38 -17.79
CA GLU A 47 -2.39 -2.30 -18.20
C GLU A 47 -3.41 -2.01 -17.08
N PRO A 48 -3.59 -0.73 -16.69
CA PRO A 48 -4.36 -0.36 -15.51
C PRO A 48 -5.87 -0.48 -15.76
N LYS A 49 -6.40 -1.68 -15.69
CA LYS A 49 -7.85 -1.91 -15.72
C LYS A 49 -8.37 -2.08 -14.31
N CYS A 50 -8.17 -3.26 -13.75
CA CYS A 50 -8.62 -3.61 -12.42
C CYS A 50 -7.79 -4.78 -11.91
N LEU A 51 -7.37 -4.72 -10.65
CA LEU A 51 -6.68 -5.83 -10.01
C LEU A 51 -7.51 -7.12 -10.04
N GLY A 52 -8.85 -6.99 -9.91
CA GLY A 52 -9.77 -8.13 -10.00
C GLY A 52 -9.74 -8.85 -11.35
N GLU A 53 -9.39 -8.17 -12.45
CA GLU A 53 -9.36 -8.70 -13.82
C GLU A 53 -8.01 -9.30 -14.20
N ILE A 54 -6.96 -9.07 -13.42
CA ILE A 54 -5.64 -9.66 -13.62
C ILE A 54 -5.73 -11.16 -13.30
N HIS A 55 -5.24 -12.00 -14.20
CA HIS A 55 -5.06 -13.41 -13.89
C HIS A 55 -4.03 -13.58 -12.78
N PRO A 56 -4.21 -14.55 -11.86
CA PRO A 56 -3.21 -14.81 -10.83
C PRO A 56 -1.82 -15.06 -11.43
N ASP A 57 -0.83 -14.36 -10.92
CA ASP A 57 0.57 -14.49 -11.31
C ASP A 57 1.43 -14.71 -10.05
N TRP A 58 1.57 -15.96 -9.67
CA TRP A 58 2.31 -16.37 -8.47
C TRP A 58 3.83 -16.24 -8.61
N SER A 59 4.34 -15.87 -9.78
CA SER A 59 5.75 -15.53 -9.97
C SER A 59 6.11 -14.14 -9.41
N ARG A 60 5.11 -13.26 -9.28
CA ARG A 60 5.25 -11.94 -8.68
C ARG A 60 5.23 -12.04 -7.17
N VAL A 61 6.31 -11.62 -6.54
CA VAL A 61 6.50 -11.73 -5.09
C VAL A 61 6.47 -10.36 -4.45
N GLY A 62 5.50 -10.14 -3.57
CA GLY A 62 5.33 -8.88 -2.86
C GLY A 62 5.17 -9.06 -1.35
N ILE A 63 5.37 -7.98 -0.61
CA ILE A 63 5.13 -7.90 0.82
C ILE A 63 4.47 -6.58 1.17
N GLY A 64 3.46 -6.65 2.03
CA GLY A 64 2.78 -5.49 2.59
C GLY A 64 3.23 -5.20 4.01
N ILE A 65 3.19 -3.94 4.38
CA ILE A 65 3.49 -3.45 5.73
C ILE A 65 2.31 -2.62 6.21
N SER A 66 1.47 -3.24 7.04
CA SER A 66 0.24 -2.67 7.60
C SER A 66 -0.78 -2.22 6.56
N ASP A 67 -0.86 -2.90 5.42
CA ASP A 67 -1.90 -2.63 4.44
C ASP A 67 -3.28 -2.97 4.98
N ASP A 68 -4.29 -2.22 4.53
CA ASP A 68 -5.67 -2.53 4.88
C ASP A 68 -6.14 -3.87 4.26
N VAL A 69 -7.17 -4.46 4.85
CA VAL A 69 -7.65 -5.80 4.48
C VAL A 69 -8.17 -5.84 3.05
N GLU A 70 -8.75 -4.78 2.54
CA GLU A 70 -9.30 -4.68 1.18
C GLU A 70 -8.19 -4.76 0.13
N LEU A 71 -7.05 -4.08 0.39
CA LEU A 71 -5.88 -4.14 -0.48
C LEU A 71 -5.17 -5.49 -0.36
N SER A 72 -4.82 -5.88 0.87
CA SER A 72 -4.01 -7.07 1.11
C SER A 72 -4.68 -8.36 0.66
N SER A 73 -5.99 -8.54 0.88
CA SER A 73 -6.73 -9.71 0.42
C SER A 73 -6.77 -9.80 -1.11
N ARG A 74 -6.87 -8.67 -1.79
CA ARG A 74 -6.88 -8.63 -3.26
C ARG A 74 -5.50 -8.91 -3.85
N LEU A 75 -4.44 -8.35 -3.26
CA LEU A 75 -3.07 -8.64 -3.69
C LEU A 75 -2.72 -10.12 -3.49
N SER A 76 -3.05 -10.70 -2.33
CA SER A 76 -2.81 -12.14 -2.07
C SER A 76 -3.62 -13.06 -2.95
N SER A 77 -4.74 -12.63 -3.52
CA SER A 77 -5.50 -13.42 -4.49
C SER A 77 -4.90 -13.43 -5.90
N LYS A 78 -3.90 -12.58 -6.17
CA LYS A 78 -3.30 -12.41 -7.51
C LYS A 78 -1.81 -12.70 -7.55
N PHE A 79 -1.09 -12.45 -6.46
CA PHE A 79 0.36 -12.51 -6.37
C PHE A 79 0.78 -13.35 -5.16
N PHE A 80 2.02 -13.83 -5.16
CA PHE A 80 2.62 -14.39 -3.95
C PHE A 80 2.92 -13.24 -2.98
N TYR A 81 1.90 -12.88 -2.20
CA TYR A 81 1.89 -11.69 -1.36
C TYR A 81 1.47 -12.01 0.07
N SER A 82 2.18 -11.41 1.03
CA SER A 82 1.86 -11.48 2.45
C SER A 82 1.86 -10.10 3.06
N ASN A 83 0.81 -9.74 3.80
CA ASN A 83 0.78 -8.52 4.61
C ASN A 83 1.40 -8.78 5.97
N THR A 84 2.26 -7.89 6.45
CA THR A 84 2.98 -7.99 7.72
C THR A 84 2.71 -6.80 8.61
N PHE A 85 2.94 -6.96 9.91
CA PHE A 85 2.64 -5.97 10.92
C PHE A 85 3.82 -5.79 11.89
N PHE A 86 3.87 -4.65 12.57
CA PHE A 86 4.89 -4.40 13.58
C PHE A 86 4.58 -5.12 14.90
N ASP A 87 3.31 -5.26 15.26
CA ASP A 87 2.81 -5.71 16.56
C ASP A 87 1.93 -6.97 16.48
N ALA A 88 1.76 -7.54 15.28
CA ALA A 88 0.93 -8.71 15.04
C ALA A 88 1.58 -9.69 14.05
N PHE A 89 1.12 -10.94 14.05
CA PHE A 89 1.56 -11.95 13.07
C PHE A 89 0.85 -11.77 11.70
N PRO A 90 1.57 -11.87 10.59
CA PRO A 90 3.02 -12.08 10.43
C PRO A 90 3.84 -10.83 10.80
N TYR A 91 4.84 -11.00 11.66
CA TYR A 91 5.61 -9.91 12.24
C TYR A 91 6.75 -9.46 11.33
N LEU A 92 6.89 -8.13 11.11
CA LEU A 92 8.06 -7.55 10.47
C LEU A 92 8.34 -6.14 11.00
N ASP A 93 9.51 -5.93 11.61
CA ASP A 93 10.05 -4.60 11.88
C ASP A 93 10.98 -4.19 10.72
N ILE A 94 10.53 -3.24 9.91
CA ILE A 94 11.31 -2.74 8.75
C ILE A 94 12.63 -2.07 9.14
N ARG A 95 12.83 -1.72 10.42
CA ARG A 95 14.11 -1.20 10.94
C ARG A 95 15.11 -2.32 11.22
N LYS A 96 14.63 -3.59 11.32
CA LYS A 96 15.40 -4.78 11.69
C LYS A 96 15.11 -5.95 10.76
N VAL A 97 15.15 -5.71 9.45
CA VAL A 97 14.85 -6.73 8.43
C VAL A 97 15.81 -7.92 8.57
N PRO A 98 15.30 -9.16 8.70
CA PRO A 98 16.15 -10.35 8.79
C PRO A 98 16.83 -10.64 7.44
N ASN A 99 18.07 -11.15 7.48
CA ASN A 99 18.87 -11.39 6.28
C ASN A 99 18.20 -12.32 5.26
N ILE A 100 17.40 -13.27 5.72
CA ILE A 100 16.65 -14.20 4.85
C ILE A 100 15.63 -13.49 3.95
N ALA A 101 15.19 -12.30 4.34
CA ALA A 101 14.25 -11.49 3.57
C ALA A 101 14.93 -10.50 2.60
N TYR A 102 16.29 -10.47 2.55
CA TYR A 102 17.01 -9.56 1.69
C TYR A 102 16.81 -9.92 0.22
N LYS A 103 16.48 -8.90 -0.58
CA LYS A 103 16.30 -9.03 -2.05
C LYS A 103 15.28 -10.11 -2.43
N ALA A 104 14.28 -10.34 -1.59
CA ALA A 104 13.28 -11.38 -1.82
C ALA A 104 12.08 -10.89 -2.62
N PHE A 105 11.75 -9.59 -2.55
CA PHE A 105 10.49 -9.05 -3.03
C PHE A 105 10.66 -8.17 -4.28
N GLU A 106 9.76 -8.30 -5.22
CA GLU A 106 9.66 -7.45 -6.40
C GLU A 106 8.99 -6.13 -6.06
N PHE A 107 8.01 -6.17 -5.14
CA PHE A 107 7.40 -4.95 -4.64
C PHE A 107 7.14 -5.00 -3.12
N VAL A 108 7.15 -3.82 -2.52
CA VAL A 108 6.78 -3.57 -1.12
C VAL A 108 5.67 -2.53 -1.10
N SER A 109 4.57 -2.81 -0.42
CA SER A 109 3.53 -1.82 -0.14
C SER A 109 3.57 -1.41 1.32
N ILE A 110 3.43 -0.11 1.59
CA ILE A 110 3.51 0.46 2.95
C ILE A 110 2.37 1.45 3.12
N SER A 111 1.46 1.16 4.03
CA SER A 111 0.25 1.94 4.21
C SER A 111 0.26 2.66 5.56
N ASP A 112 0.50 3.98 5.55
CA ASP A 112 0.44 4.84 6.73
C ASP A 112 1.29 4.31 7.90
N VAL A 113 2.56 4.01 7.66
CA VAL A 113 3.49 3.48 8.68
C VAL A 113 4.61 4.47 8.97
N LEU A 114 5.11 5.16 7.94
CA LEU A 114 6.34 5.95 8.08
C LEU A 114 6.15 7.16 9.01
N GLU A 115 4.95 7.69 9.12
CA GLU A 115 4.59 8.78 10.02
C GLU A 115 4.61 8.38 11.50
N HIS A 116 4.55 7.08 11.80
CA HIS A 116 4.63 6.55 13.16
C HIS A 116 6.06 6.18 13.59
N ILE A 117 7.04 6.44 12.73
CA ILE A 117 8.45 6.17 13.01
C ILE A 117 9.15 7.46 13.42
N ASP A 118 9.10 7.80 14.69
CA ASP A 118 9.66 9.04 15.24
C ASP A 118 11.19 9.09 15.17
N VAL A 119 11.85 7.94 15.36
CA VAL A 119 13.31 7.83 15.40
C VAL A 119 13.74 6.82 14.35
N ASP A 120 14.76 7.17 13.56
CA ASP A 120 15.34 6.23 12.59
C ASP A 120 14.54 5.95 11.31
N ILE A 121 13.76 6.89 10.80
CA ILE A 121 13.11 6.76 9.48
C ILE A 121 14.10 6.33 8.38
N LYS A 122 15.37 6.76 8.48
CA LYS A 122 16.43 6.33 7.57
C LYS A 122 16.71 4.83 7.66
N LYS A 123 16.61 4.23 8.86
CA LYS A 123 16.73 2.77 9.03
C LYS A 123 15.55 2.05 8.40
N ALA A 124 14.34 2.56 8.58
CA ALA A 124 13.14 1.99 7.96
C ALA A 124 13.26 1.99 6.43
N ILE A 125 13.61 3.12 5.82
CA ILE A 125 13.80 3.23 4.36
C ILE A 125 14.91 2.28 3.87
N ARG A 126 16.04 2.20 4.58
CA ARG A 126 17.10 1.22 4.26
C ARG A 126 16.60 -0.21 4.40
N GLY A 127 15.75 -0.50 5.39
CA GLY A 127 15.14 -1.80 5.56
C GLY A 127 14.24 -2.17 4.38
N VAL A 128 13.38 -1.25 3.93
CA VAL A 128 12.56 -1.43 2.73
C VAL A 128 13.45 -1.70 1.50
N SER A 129 14.51 -0.92 1.31
CA SER A 129 15.47 -1.13 0.21
C SER A 129 16.16 -2.51 0.27
N LYS A 130 16.41 -3.06 1.47
CA LYS A 130 16.98 -4.41 1.62
C LYS A 130 15.99 -5.51 1.24
N LEU A 131 14.70 -5.31 1.45
CA LEU A 131 13.66 -6.26 1.06
C LEU A 131 13.55 -6.39 -0.46
N LEU A 132 13.76 -5.31 -1.19
CA LEU A 132 13.56 -5.24 -2.64
C LEU A 132 14.66 -5.94 -3.42
N LYS A 133 14.26 -6.65 -4.48
CA LYS A 133 15.16 -7.09 -5.56
C LYS A 133 15.80 -5.88 -6.23
N PRO A 134 16.90 -6.04 -7.01
CA PRO A 134 17.57 -4.93 -7.68
C PRO A 134 16.64 -4.01 -8.49
N ASP A 135 15.67 -4.59 -9.19
CA ASP A 135 14.70 -3.86 -10.01
C ASP A 135 13.32 -3.74 -9.33
N GLY A 136 13.28 -4.00 -8.02
CA GLY A 136 12.06 -3.92 -7.24
C GLY A 136 11.70 -2.48 -6.87
N PHE A 137 10.43 -2.27 -6.51
CA PHE A 137 9.90 -0.95 -6.17
C PHE A 137 9.07 -0.97 -4.88
N ALA A 138 8.92 0.19 -4.26
CA ALA A 138 8.03 0.38 -3.12
C ALA A 138 6.91 1.36 -3.47
N VAL A 139 5.69 1.05 -3.03
CA VAL A 139 4.53 1.95 -3.06
C VAL A 139 4.19 2.31 -1.62
N LEU A 140 4.19 3.60 -1.33
CA LEU A 140 3.94 4.09 0.03
C LEU A 140 2.74 5.05 0.02
N SER A 141 1.94 5.01 1.09
CA SER A 141 1.03 6.09 1.43
C SER A 141 1.49 6.78 2.72
N VAL A 142 1.40 8.09 2.71
CA VAL A 142 1.63 8.93 3.90
C VAL A 142 0.53 9.98 3.98
N PRO A 143 0.04 10.34 5.18
CA PRO A 143 -0.91 11.42 5.32
C PRO A 143 -0.26 12.76 4.93
N ILE A 144 -0.98 13.55 4.14
CA ILE A 144 -0.58 14.92 3.82
C ILE A 144 -1.36 15.84 4.75
N GLU A 145 -0.68 16.46 5.71
CA GLU A 145 -1.26 17.58 6.46
C GLU A 145 -1.37 18.79 5.53
N THR A 146 -2.60 19.23 5.25
CA THR A 146 -2.82 20.48 4.54
C THR A 146 -2.43 21.63 5.47
N LEU A 147 -1.74 22.64 4.95
CA LEU A 147 -1.27 23.83 5.69
C LEU A 147 -2.37 24.54 6.51
N GLN A 148 -3.64 24.30 6.23
CA GLN A 148 -4.76 24.85 7.01
C GLN A 148 -4.78 24.39 8.47
N ASN A 149 -4.24 23.23 8.81
CA ASN A 149 -4.20 22.74 10.19
C ASN A 149 -2.97 23.23 10.97
N ARG A 150 -1.99 23.84 10.34
CA ARG A 150 -0.78 24.38 11.00
C ARG A 150 -0.99 25.69 11.73
N TRP A 151 -2.00 26.47 11.36
CA TRP A 151 -2.25 27.79 11.97
C TRP A 151 -2.95 27.72 13.32
N SER A 152 -3.57 26.61 13.69
CA SER A 152 -4.24 26.44 14.99
C SER A 152 -3.27 26.23 16.17
N PHE A 153 -2.01 25.86 15.92
CA PHE A 153 -1.00 25.63 16.96
C PHE A 153 -0.15 26.86 17.32
N ILE A 154 -0.30 27.98 16.60
CA ILE A 154 0.50 29.20 16.82
C ILE A 154 -0.26 30.24 17.67
N GLN A 155 -1.51 29.98 18.03
CA GLN A 155 -2.36 30.92 18.82
C GLN A 155 -2.66 30.44 20.24
N SER A 156 -1.90 29.50 20.79
CA SER A 156 -2.03 29.11 22.21
C SER A 156 -0.77 29.40 23.00
#